data_3f24d0e04bb53845a5b13dbdab2fee1f
#
_entry.id   3f24d0e04bb53845a5b13dbdab2fee1f
#
_cell.length_a   1.000
_cell.length_b   1.000
_cell.length_c   1.000
_cell.angle_alpha   90.00
_cell.angle_beta   90.00
_cell.angle_gamma   90.00
#
_symmetry.space_group_name_H-M   'P 1'
#
loop_
_entity.id
_entity.type
_entity.pdbx_description
1 polymer ?
#
loop_
_entity_poly.entity_id
_entity_poly.type
_entity_poly.pdbx_seq_one_letter_code
_entity_poly.pdbx_strand_id
1 'polypeptide(L)'
;ADVPRTIARMIAAVFPRFDQKTFVRSSLDGYDALELMSRGWKIAHQLRHSLPDDYEKAVDILLASLDRKPERTVAQGMGGFLFLPHVFFVAEYGLEHFETSMRAQYVLTQRFTAEFSIRRYLERHQTATLSRLMEWSADSNEDVRRLVSEGTRPRLPGTGLRQCAWS
;
A
#
# COMPACT_ATOMS: atom_id res chain seq x y z
N ALA A 1 4.74 -14.54 9.23
CA ALA A 1 5.89 -14.98 8.40
C ALA A 1 5.53 -15.18 6.92
N ASP A 2 4.25 -15.29 6.57
CA ASP A 2 3.85 -15.62 5.18
C ASP A 2 3.66 -14.41 4.27
N VAL A 3 3.38 -13.22 4.82
CA VAL A 3 3.13 -12.01 4.02
C VAL A 3 4.31 -11.66 3.10
N PRO A 4 5.57 -11.55 3.57
CA PRO A 4 6.70 -11.27 2.69
C PRO A 4 6.89 -12.32 1.58
N ARG A 5 6.71 -13.60 1.91
CA ARG A 5 6.84 -14.68 0.91
C ARG A 5 5.73 -14.64 -0.15
N THR A 6 4.52 -14.31 0.27
CA THR A 6 3.38 -14.17 -0.64
C THR A 6 3.57 -12.99 -1.58
N ILE A 7 3.95 -11.83 -1.07
CA ILE A 7 4.25 -10.65 -1.88
C ILE A 7 5.39 -10.94 -2.87
N ALA A 8 6.46 -11.62 -2.40
CA ALA A 8 7.57 -11.99 -3.27
C ALA A 8 7.14 -12.84 -4.47
N ARG A 9 6.28 -13.86 -4.23
CA ARG A 9 5.74 -14.69 -5.31
C ARG A 9 4.87 -13.92 -6.28
N MET A 10 4.00 -13.03 -5.76
CA MET A 10 3.13 -12.19 -6.57
C MET A 10 3.94 -11.28 -7.50
N ILE A 11 4.96 -10.61 -6.96
CA ILE A 11 5.82 -9.70 -7.73
C ILE A 11 6.65 -10.48 -8.76
N ALA A 12 7.27 -11.58 -8.38
CA ALA A 12 8.10 -12.37 -9.29
C ALA A 12 7.31 -12.95 -10.48
N ALA A 13 6.01 -13.18 -10.30
CA ALA A 13 5.15 -13.64 -11.39
C ALA A 13 4.96 -12.60 -12.51
N VAL A 14 5.16 -11.31 -12.21
CA VAL A 14 5.02 -10.19 -13.18
C VAL A 14 6.36 -9.50 -13.45
N PHE A 15 7.34 -9.68 -12.59
CA PHE A 15 8.68 -9.12 -12.71
C PHE A 15 9.75 -10.19 -12.47
N PRO A 16 10.16 -10.98 -13.49
CA PRO A 16 11.08 -12.11 -13.35
C PRO A 16 12.47 -11.77 -12.80
N ARG A 17 12.89 -10.49 -12.90
CA ARG A 17 14.18 -10.01 -12.35
C ARG A 17 14.14 -9.74 -10.84
N PHE A 18 12.98 -9.92 -10.20
CA PHE A 18 12.82 -9.69 -8.77
C PHE A 18 13.57 -10.73 -7.94
N ASP A 19 14.54 -10.30 -7.12
CA ASP A 19 15.27 -11.18 -6.21
C ASP A 19 14.42 -11.54 -4.98
N GLN A 20 13.59 -12.58 -5.14
CA GLN A 20 12.72 -13.08 -4.07
C GLN A 20 13.48 -13.47 -2.81
N LYS A 21 14.66 -14.09 -2.97
CA LYS A 21 15.42 -14.62 -1.83
C LYS A 21 15.95 -13.50 -0.95
N THR A 22 16.57 -12.49 -1.55
CA THR A 22 17.06 -11.33 -0.82
C THR A 22 15.92 -10.55 -0.20
N PHE A 23 14.85 -10.27 -0.94
CA PHE A 23 13.68 -9.56 -0.43
C PHE A 23 13.06 -10.27 0.78
N VAL A 24 12.80 -11.57 0.70
CA VAL A 24 12.20 -12.34 1.80
C VAL A 24 13.12 -12.36 3.02
N ARG A 25 14.42 -12.61 2.84
CA ARG A 25 15.39 -12.61 3.93
C ARG A 25 15.41 -11.26 4.67
N SER A 26 15.54 -10.15 3.94
CA SER A 26 15.61 -8.82 4.53
C SER A 26 14.29 -8.39 5.16
N SER A 27 13.16 -8.80 4.58
CA SER A 27 11.84 -8.54 5.17
C SER A 27 11.59 -9.31 6.46
N LEU A 28 12.12 -10.54 6.58
CA LEU A 28 11.90 -11.39 7.75
C LEU A 28 12.92 -11.13 8.88
N ASP A 29 14.02 -10.44 8.62
CA ASP A 29 14.98 -10.07 9.65
C ASP A 29 14.32 -9.19 10.72
N GLY A 30 14.25 -9.66 11.97
CA GLY A 30 13.57 -8.98 13.08
C GLY A 30 12.05 -8.81 12.95
N TYR A 31 11.41 -9.43 11.95
CA TYR A 31 9.98 -9.25 11.63
C TYR A 31 9.04 -9.67 12.77
N ASP A 32 9.35 -10.76 13.46
CA ASP A 32 8.45 -11.32 14.48
C ASP A 32 8.37 -10.45 15.75
N ALA A 33 9.40 -9.62 16.00
CA ALA A 33 9.40 -8.66 17.10
C ALA A 33 8.59 -7.38 16.82
N LEU A 34 8.13 -7.18 15.58
CA LEU A 34 7.44 -5.98 15.16
C LEU A 34 5.92 -6.10 15.32
N GLU A 35 5.27 -4.98 15.64
CA GLU A 35 3.82 -4.84 15.56
C GLU A 35 3.34 -4.79 14.10
N LEU A 36 2.03 -5.01 13.89
CA LEU A 36 1.42 -5.15 12.56
C LEU A 36 1.77 -3.99 11.60
N MET A 37 1.61 -2.75 12.05
CA MET A 37 1.90 -1.57 11.22
C MET A 37 3.39 -1.50 10.86
N SER A 38 4.26 -1.72 11.84
CA SER A 38 5.71 -1.74 11.65
C SER A 38 6.16 -2.85 10.69
N ARG A 39 5.49 -3.99 10.70
CA ARG A 39 5.69 -5.06 9.72
C ARG A 39 5.36 -4.60 8.30
N GLY A 40 4.24 -3.90 8.15
CA GLY A 40 3.83 -3.31 6.86
C GLY A 40 4.86 -2.32 6.33
N TRP A 41 5.32 -1.40 7.16
CA TRP A 41 6.36 -0.42 6.82
C TRP A 41 7.68 -1.09 6.44
N LYS A 42 8.12 -2.06 7.24
CA LYS A 42 9.36 -2.81 6.93
C LYS A 42 9.31 -3.44 5.54
N ILE A 43 8.18 -4.07 5.19
CA ILE A 43 8.02 -4.66 3.86
C ILE A 43 8.00 -3.58 2.78
N ALA A 44 7.31 -2.45 3.00
CA ALA A 44 7.29 -1.34 2.05
C ALA A 44 8.69 -0.79 1.76
N HIS A 45 9.53 -0.65 2.79
CA HIS A 45 10.92 -0.24 2.62
C HIS A 45 11.73 -1.29 1.83
N GLN A 46 11.53 -2.59 2.10
CA GLN A 46 12.21 -3.63 1.32
C GLN A 46 11.73 -3.69 -0.14
N LEU A 47 10.45 -3.38 -0.40
CA LEU A 47 9.93 -3.22 -1.76
C LEU A 47 10.67 -2.09 -2.50
N ARG A 48 10.92 -0.96 -1.84
CA ARG A 48 11.65 0.17 -2.44
C ARG A 48 13.05 -0.23 -2.89
N HIS A 49 13.76 -1.01 -2.08
CA HIS A 49 15.11 -1.50 -2.39
C HIS A 49 15.15 -2.62 -3.45
N SER A 50 14.04 -3.31 -3.67
CA SER A 50 13.97 -4.49 -4.54
C SER A 50 13.28 -4.24 -5.88
N LEU A 51 12.60 -3.11 -6.03
CA LEU A 51 11.95 -2.67 -7.25
C LEU A 51 12.81 -1.63 -7.99
N PRO A 52 12.50 -1.31 -9.27
CA PRO A 52 13.20 -0.25 -9.99
C PRO A 52 13.19 1.09 -9.26
N ASP A 53 14.26 1.87 -9.44
CA ASP A 53 14.36 3.23 -8.89
C ASP A 53 13.30 4.18 -9.45
N ASP A 54 12.89 3.96 -10.68
CA ASP A 54 11.77 4.64 -11.32
C ASP A 54 10.47 4.29 -10.59
N TYR A 55 9.89 5.28 -9.92
CA TYR A 55 8.69 5.09 -9.09
C TYR A 55 7.49 4.60 -9.91
N GLU A 56 7.29 5.13 -11.12
CA GLU A 56 6.16 4.77 -11.97
C GLU A 56 6.23 3.30 -12.38
N LYS A 57 7.42 2.84 -12.78
CA LYS A 57 7.66 1.41 -13.08
C LYS A 57 7.48 0.52 -11.86
N ALA A 58 7.96 0.98 -10.70
CA ALA A 58 7.76 0.24 -9.45
C ALA A 58 6.27 0.08 -9.12
N VAL A 59 5.49 1.16 -9.25
CA VAL A 59 4.03 1.13 -9.05
C VAL A 59 3.35 0.22 -10.07
N ASP A 60 3.71 0.28 -11.35
CA ASP A 60 3.14 -0.60 -12.38
C ASP A 60 3.36 -2.09 -12.05
N ILE A 61 4.55 -2.45 -11.58
CA ILE A 61 4.86 -3.82 -11.13
C ILE A 61 4.00 -4.20 -9.92
N LEU A 62 3.90 -3.29 -8.92
CA LEU A 62 3.08 -3.54 -7.74
C LEU A 62 1.62 -3.75 -8.11
N LEU A 63 1.03 -2.90 -8.94
CA LEU A 63 -0.36 -3.02 -9.36
C LEU A 63 -0.60 -4.28 -10.20
N ALA A 64 0.29 -4.61 -11.14
CA ALA A 64 0.20 -5.84 -11.92
C ALA A 64 0.27 -7.10 -11.04
N SER A 65 0.96 -7.04 -9.90
CA SER A 65 1.05 -8.16 -8.97
C SER A 65 -0.26 -8.44 -8.22
N LEU A 66 -1.17 -7.45 -8.09
CA LEU A 66 -2.43 -7.59 -7.37
C LEU A 66 -3.42 -8.54 -8.06
N ASP A 67 -3.33 -8.71 -9.37
CA ASP A 67 -4.22 -9.59 -10.14
C ASP A 67 -3.88 -11.08 -9.95
N ARG A 68 -2.73 -11.38 -9.36
CA ARG A 68 -2.33 -12.73 -8.97
C ARG A 68 -2.99 -13.08 -7.64
N LYS A 69 -4.12 -13.82 -7.69
CA LYS A 69 -4.82 -14.28 -6.49
C LYS A 69 -3.85 -15.03 -5.59
N PRO A 70 -3.65 -14.60 -4.31
CA PRO A 70 -2.93 -15.44 -3.37
C PRO A 70 -3.67 -16.76 -3.18
N GLU A 71 -2.93 -17.86 -2.98
CA GLU A 71 -3.53 -19.15 -2.66
C GLU A 71 -4.49 -19.00 -1.48
N ARG A 72 -5.64 -19.67 -1.54
CA ARG A 72 -6.80 -19.54 -0.63
C ARG A 72 -6.43 -19.52 0.87
N THR A 73 -5.32 -20.12 1.27
CA THR A 73 -4.90 -20.26 2.66
C THR A 73 -4.44 -18.93 3.30
N VAL A 74 -3.90 -17.98 2.53
CA VAL A 74 -3.43 -16.69 3.07
C VAL A 74 -4.56 -15.68 3.14
N ALA A 75 -5.55 -15.79 2.24
CA ALA A 75 -6.68 -14.87 2.16
C ALA A 75 -7.68 -15.02 3.32
N GLN A 76 -7.74 -16.18 3.97
CA GLN A 76 -8.77 -16.47 4.98
C GLN A 76 -8.49 -15.89 6.38
N GLY A 77 -7.23 -15.56 6.71
CA GLY A 77 -6.87 -15.07 8.05
C GLY A 77 -6.36 -13.64 8.12
N MET A 78 -5.83 -13.09 7.00
CA MET A 78 -5.22 -11.75 6.96
C MET A 78 -5.57 -10.97 5.68
N GLY A 79 -6.65 -11.33 5.00
CA GLY A 79 -7.02 -10.91 3.64
C GLY A 79 -6.59 -9.51 3.19
N GLY A 80 -7.00 -8.46 3.89
CA GLY A 80 -6.65 -7.09 3.54
C GLY A 80 -5.22 -6.69 3.89
N PHE A 81 -4.68 -7.16 5.01
CA PHE A 81 -3.34 -6.76 5.49
C PHE A 81 -2.19 -7.21 4.58
N LEU A 82 -2.41 -8.13 3.65
CA LEU A 82 -1.45 -8.48 2.61
C LEU A 82 -1.07 -7.26 1.76
N PHE A 83 -2.01 -6.34 1.55
CA PHE A 83 -1.81 -5.16 0.70
C PHE A 83 -1.38 -3.91 1.46
N LEU A 84 -1.33 -3.95 2.79
CA LEU A 84 -0.86 -2.84 3.62
C LEU A 84 0.53 -2.32 3.21
N PRO A 85 1.54 -3.18 2.89
CA PRO A 85 2.83 -2.71 2.40
C PRO A 85 2.76 -1.92 1.08
N HIS A 86 1.82 -2.26 0.20
CA HIS A 86 1.60 -1.53 -1.06
C HIS A 86 1.06 -0.12 -0.78
N VAL A 87 0.11 0.00 0.15
CA VAL A 87 -0.45 1.29 0.59
C VAL A 87 0.64 2.15 1.22
N PHE A 88 1.49 1.57 2.06
CA PHE A 88 2.63 2.28 2.68
C PHE A 88 3.69 2.68 1.66
N PHE A 89 3.96 1.86 0.66
CA PHE A 89 4.87 2.21 -0.43
C PHE A 89 4.40 3.49 -1.15
N VAL A 90 3.12 3.56 -1.50
CA VAL A 90 2.53 4.75 -2.14
C VAL A 90 2.57 5.96 -1.21
N ALA A 91 2.26 5.77 0.08
CA ALA A 91 2.27 6.84 1.07
C ALA A 91 3.66 7.47 1.26
N GLU A 92 4.73 6.66 1.21
CA GLU A 92 6.09 7.10 1.51
C GLU A 92 6.82 7.63 0.29
N TYR A 93 6.72 6.93 -0.83
CA TYR A 93 7.57 7.19 -1.99
C TYR A 93 6.87 7.93 -3.14
N GLY A 94 5.56 8.13 -3.03
CA GLY A 94 4.77 8.62 -4.16
C GLY A 94 4.36 10.08 -4.10
N LEU A 95 4.74 10.85 -3.08
CA LEU A 95 4.25 12.21 -2.88
C LEU A 95 4.57 13.15 -4.05
N GLU A 96 5.73 12.98 -4.67
CA GLU A 96 6.15 13.80 -5.83
C GLU A 96 5.59 13.26 -7.17
N HIS A 97 4.88 12.13 -7.16
CA HIS A 97 4.28 11.48 -8.33
C HIS A 97 2.75 11.40 -8.19
N PHE A 98 2.10 12.55 -8.08
CA PHE A 98 0.69 12.66 -7.69
C PHE A 98 -0.24 11.80 -8.54
N GLU A 99 -0.22 11.90 -9.87
CA GLU A 99 -1.14 11.17 -10.75
C GLU A 99 -0.97 9.65 -10.68
N THR A 100 0.29 9.19 -10.72
CA THR A 100 0.59 7.75 -10.58
C THR A 100 0.12 7.22 -9.23
N SER A 101 0.29 8.00 -8.18
CA SER A 101 -0.12 7.64 -6.83
C SER A 101 -1.63 7.66 -6.64
N MET A 102 -2.36 8.61 -7.25
CA MET A 102 -3.82 8.60 -7.23
C MET A 102 -4.36 7.37 -7.96
N ARG A 103 -3.81 7.03 -9.12
CA ARG A 103 -4.15 5.78 -9.82
C ARG A 103 -3.89 4.55 -8.94
N ALA A 104 -2.75 4.51 -8.27
CA ALA A 104 -2.41 3.41 -7.37
C ALA A 104 -3.39 3.30 -6.19
N GLN A 105 -3.74 4.40 -5.56
CA GLN A 105 -4.70 4.43 -4.44
C GLN A 105 -6.11 4.00 -4.88
N TYR A 106 -6.54 4.39 -6.09
CA TYR A 106 -7.80 3.96 -6.67
C TYR A 106 -7.88 2.44 -6.82
N VAL A 107 -6.82 1.81 -7.33
CA VAL A 107 -6.76 0.35 -7.51
C VAL A 107 -6.62 -0.37 -6.16
N LEU A 108 -5.75 0.14 -5.29
CA LEU A 108 -5.48 -0.47 -3.97
C LEU A 108 -6.71 -0.44 -3.07
N THR A 109 -7.50 0.66 -3.07
CA THR A 109 -8.66 0.75 -2.17
C THR A 109 -9.71 -0.32 -2.46
N GLN A 110 -9.77 -0.82 -3.69
CA GLN A 110 -10.65 -1.93 -4.09
C GLN A 110 -10.17 -3.31 -3.59
N ARG A 111 -8.99 -3.40 -3.00
CA ARG A 111 -8.41 -4.62 -2.40
C ARG A 111 -8.23 -4.50 -0.89
N PHE A 112 -7.83 -3.32 -0.46
CA PHE A 112 -7.61 -2.95 0.92
C PHE A 112 -7.61 -1.42 1.06
N THR A 113 -8.16 -0.88 2.14
CA THR A 113 -8.28 0.57 2.33
C THR A 113 -6.98 1.34 2.10
N ALA A 114 -7.04 2.40 1.31
CA ALA A 114 -5.93 3.33 1.07
C ALA A 114 -5.95 4.56 2.01
N GLU A 115 -6.73 4.54 3.10
CA GLU A 115 -6.91 5.67 4.02
C GLU A 115 -5.60 6.19 4.60
N PHE A 116 -4.64 5.30 4.91
CA PHE A 116 -3.32 5.69 5.43
C PHE A 116 -2.51 6.47 4.40
N SER A 117 -2.62 6.10 3.13
CA SER A 117 -1.92 6.75 2.04
C SER A 117 -2.55 8.10 1.70
N ILE A 118 -3.86 8.16 1.47
CA ILE A 118 -4.56 9.36 1.00
C ILE A 118 -4.37 10.56 1.94
N ARG A 119 -4.22 10.33 3.25
CA ARG A 119 -4.00 11.39 4.24
C ARG A 119 -2.71 12.14 4.01
N ARG A 120 -1.62 11.46 3.62
CA ARG A 120 -0.35 12.09 3.28
C ARG A 120 -0.50 13.03 2.08
N TYR A 121 -1.34 12.67 1.13
CA TYR A 121 -1.66 13.50 -0.04
C TYR A 121 -2.58 14.66 0.33
N LEU A 122 -3.53 14.49 1.23
CA LEU A 122 -4.32 15.59 1.78
C LEU A 122 -3.46 16.61 2.53
N GLU A 123 -2.43 16.18 3.23
CA GLU A 123 -1.49 17.06 3.94
C GLU A 123 -0.57 17.81 2.95
N ARG A 124 -0.05 17.14 1.94
CA ARG A 124 0.96 17.69 1.01
C ARG A 124 0.37 18.38 -0.22
N HIS A 125 -0.72 17.85 -0.76
CA HIS A 125 -1.36 18.27 -2.02
C HIS A 125 -2.86 18.47 -1.83
N GLN A 126 -3.28 19.22 -0.80
CA GLN A 126 -4.65 19.30 -0.33
C GLN A 126 -5.66 19.58 -1.46
N THR A 127 -5.46 20.65 -2.22
CA THR A 127 -6.41 21.08 -3.25
C THR A 127 -6.57 20.01 -4.35
N ALA A 128 -5.46 19.49 -4.87
CA ALA A 128 -5.50 18.47 -5.93
C ALA A 128 -6.12 17.16 -5.42
N THR A 129 -5.81 16.77 -4.18
CA THR A 129 -6.36 15.56 -3.57
C THR A 129 -7.87 15.70 -3.34
N LEU A 130 -8.33 16.83 -2.79
CA LEU A 130 -9.76 17.07 -2.59
C LEU A 130 -10.53 17.09 -3.92
N SER A 131 -9.98 17.70 -4.97
CA SER A 131 -10.57 17.67 -6.31
C SER A 131 -10.77 16.23 -6.80
N ARG A 132 -9.74 15.38 -6.68
CA ARG A 132 -9.80 13.97 -7.07
C ARG A 132 -10.80 13.19 -6.21
N LEU A 133 -10.86 13.43 -4.91
CA LEU A 133 -11.83 12.80 -4.02
C LEU A 133 -13.28 13.22 -4.34
N MET A 134 -13.50 14.46 -4.76
CA MET A 134 -14.79 14.91 -5.26
C MET A 134 -15.24 14.09 -6.48
N GLU A 135 -14.36 13.87 -7.45
CA GLU A 135 -14.64 12.99 -8.59
C GLU A 135 -15.00 11.57 -8.14
N TRP A 136 -14.23 11.00 -7.20
CA TRP A 136 -14.45 9.67 -6.67
C TRP A 136 -15.68 9.52 -5.77
N SER A 137 -16.25 10.62 -5.28
CA SER A 137 -17.46 10.58 -4.44
C SER A 137 -18.69 10.01 -5.16
N ALA A 138 -18.72 10.10 -6.48
CA ALA A 138 -19.77 9.57 -7.35
C ALA A 138 -19.35 8.27 -8.07
N ASP A 139 -18.23 7.65 -7.70
CA ASP A 139 -17.74 6.42 -8.32
C ASP A 139 -18.73 5.26 -8.14
N SER A 140 -18.83 4.39 -9.13
CA SER A 140 -19.69 3.19 -9.06
C SER A 140 -19.20 2.19 -8.00
N ASN A 141 -17.90 2.14 -7.71
CA ASN A 141 -17.30 1.25 -6.74
C ASN A 141 -17.48 1.78 -5.32
N GLU A 142 -18.05 0.96 -4.44
CA GLU A 142 -18.35 1.35 -3.05
C GLU A 142 -17.07 1.57 -2.20
N ASP A 143 -15.99 0.82 -2.45
CA ASP A 143 -14.73 0.96 -1.71
C ASP A 143 -14.04 2.29 -2.05
N VAL A 144 -14.18 2.76 -3.31
CA VAL A 144 -13.69 4.08 -3.73
C VAL A 144 -14.49 5.18 -3.03
N ARG A 145 -15.82 5.10 -3.01
CA ARG A 145 -16.66 6.07 -2.27
C ARG A 145 -16.36 6.04 -0.77
N ARG A 146 -16.13 4.84 -0.22
CA ARG A 146 -15.74 4.68 1.19
C ARG A 146 -14.42 5.36 1.49
N LEU A 147 -13.39 5.21 0.62
CA LEU A 147 -12.12 5.91 0.78
C LEU A 147 -12.32 7.43 0.90
N VAL A 148 -13.21 8.02 0.10
CA VAL A 148 -13.53 9.46 0.18
C VAL A 148 -14.05 9.83 1.56
N SER A 149 -15.05 9.11 2.07
CA SER A 149 -15.68 9.42 3.36
C SER A 149 -14.76 9.13 4.56
N GLU A 150 -13.98 8.05 4.54
CA GLU A 150 -13.11 7.64 5.65
C GLU A 150 -11.77 8.39 5.62
N GLY A 151 -11.20 8.61 4.44
CA GLY A 151 -9.91 9.29 4.26
C GLY A 151 -9.94 10.76 4.66
N THR A 152 -11.09 11.42 4.50
CA THR A 152 -11.28 12.84 4.85
C THR A 152 -11.66 13.09 6.31
N ARG A 153 -11.92 12.05 7.10
CA ARG A 153 -12.26 12.21 8.52
C ARG A 153 -11.08 12.78 9.32
N PRO A 154 -11.31 13.74 10.23
CA PRO A 154 -10.25 14.32 11.07
C PRO A 154 -9.52 13.30 11.95
N ARG A 155 -10.21 12.21 12.34
CA ARG A 155 -9.65 11.10 13.13
C ARG A 155 -10.18 9.77 12.59
N LEU A 156 -9.29 8.80 12.42
CA LEU A 156 -9.70 7.42 12.13
C LEU A 156 -10.31 6.79 13.39
N PRO A 157 -11.47 6.09 13.28
CA PRO A 157 -11.98 5.29 14.38
C PRO A 157 -10.95 4.20 14.75
N GLY A 158 -10.63 4.07 16.03
CA GLY A 158 -9.73 3.02 16.53
C GLY A 158 -8.23 3.31 16.46
N THR A 159 -7.83 4.46 15.99
CA THR A 159 -6.44 4.90 16.12
C THR A 159 -6.17 5.48 17.51
N GLY A 160 -6.05 4.60 18.52
CA GLY A 160 -5.20 4.83 19.67
C GLY A 160 -3.72 4.85 19.29
N LEU A 161 -3.42 4.87 18.01
CA LEU A 161 -2.09 5.10 17.46
C LEU A 161 -1.75 6.56 17.74
N ARG A 162 -1.03 6.76 18.85
CA ARG A 162 -0.21 7.94 19.02
C ARG A 162 0.41 8.24 17.66
N GLN A 163 0.34 9.51 17.27
CA GLN A 163 1.14 10.04 16.19
C GLN A 163 2.49 9.33 16.25
N CYS A 164 2.75 8.41 15.32
CA CYS A 164 4.11 8.06 15.01
C CYS A 164 4.72 9.38 14.60
N ALA A 165 5.45 9.98 15.51
CA ALA A 165 6.23 11.17 15.26
C ALA A 165 7.12 10.81 14.06
N TRP A 166 6.84 11.44 12.98
CA TRP A 166 7.66 11.44 11.80
C TRP A 166 8.82 12.40 12.10
N SER A 167 9.86 11.90 12.76
CA SER A 167 11.16 12.57 12.87
C SER A 167 12.19 11.83 12.04
#